data_ce541320ad8d5ac4ba4673507a8b4930
#
_entry.id   ce541320ad8d5ac4ba4673507a8b4930
#
_cell.length_a   1.000
_cell.length_b   1.000
_cell.length_c   1.000
_cell.angle_alpha   90.00
_cell.angle_beta   90.00
_cell.angle_gamma   90.00
#
_symmetry.space_group_name_H-M   'P 1'
#
loop_
_entity.id
_entity.type
_entity.pdbx_description
1 polymer ?
#
loop_
_entity_poly.entity_id
_entity_poly.type
_entity_poly.pdbx_seq_one_letter_code
_entity_poly.pdbx_strand_id
1 'polypeptide(L)'
;MQATTKRMSKTAPIRVKSTCPHDCPSACALEVEKLDERTIGRVYGAKDNSYTSGTLCAKVGNYAERVHHSGRLSKPLRRTGSRGVGLEAFVEIGWEEALDEVSDRFKELSEKYGNETIWPHFYAGTMGLVQRDGIERLRHTMGYSRQHSTICSAASDAGWKV
;
A
#
# COMPACT_ATOMS: atom_id res chain seq x y z
N MET A 1 44.94 -17.44 15.56
CA MET A 1 44.35 -16.51 14.60
C MET A 1 43.19 -15.82 15.29
N GLN A 2 43.40 -14.56 15.72
CA GLN A 2 42.39 -13.76 16.41
C GLN A 2 41.51 -13.07 15.36
N ALA A 3 40.22 -13.36 15.37
CA ALA A 3 39.25 -12.69 14.52
C ALA A 3 39.03 -11.24 15.04
N THR A 4 39.51 -10.28 14.30
CA THR A 4 39.30 -8.85 14.58
C THR A 4 37.86 -8.49 14.25
N THR A 5 37.02 -8.45 15.28
CA THR A 5 35.65 -7.98 15.17
C THR A 5 35.67 -6.48 14.84
N LYS A 6 35.44 -6.12 13.61
CA LYS A 6 35.34 -4.73 13.12
C LYS A 6 34.14 -4.06 13.81
N ARG A 7 34.43 -3.24 14.82
CA ARG A 7 33.44 -2.43 15.54
C ARG A 7 32.87 -1.41 14.56
N MET A 8 31.70 -1.69 14.01
CA MET A 8 30.97 -0.73 13.19
C MET A 8 30.69 0.52 14.02
N SER A 9 31.17 1.66 13.55
CA SER A 9 30.86 2.98 14.10
C SER A 9 29.34 3.15 14.04
N LYS A 10 28.68 3.17 15.18
CA LYS A 10 27.25 3.53 15.28
C LYS A 10 27.11 5.04 15.16
N THR A 11 27.15 5.55 13.95
CA THR A 11 26.56 6.87 13.69
C THR A 11 25.10 6.81 14.12
N ALA A 12 24.65 7.82 14.88
CA ALA A 12 23.25 7.90 15.28
C ALA A 12 22.36 7.88 14.02
N PRO A 13 21.23 7.15 14.03
CA PRO A 13 20.38 7.06 12.88
C PRO A 13 19.86 8.46 12.50
N ILE A 14 19.90 8.76 11.21
CA ILE A 14 19.37 10.01 10.66
C ILE A 14 17.86 9.93 10.71
N ARG A 15 17.18 10.95 11.22
CA ARG A 15 15.73 11.07 11.16
C ARG A 15 15.32 11.90 9.96
N VAL A 16 14.40 11.36 9.16
CA VAL A 16 13.87 12.00 7.96
C VAL A 16 12.41 12.32 8.17
N LYS A 17 12.00 13.53 7.82
CA LYS A 17 10.60 13.96 7.90
C LYS A 17 9.74 13.23 6.86
N SER A 18 8.55 12.83 7.27
CA SER A 18 7.58 12.12 6.44
C SER A 18 6.15 12.45 6.89
N THR A 19 5.18 11.89 6.21
CA THR A 19 3.76 12.02 6.54
C THR A 19 3.13 10.64 6.65
N CYS A 20 2.16 10.49 7.52
CA CYS A 20 1.40 9.26 7.68
C CYS A 20 0.67 8.91 6.37
N PRO A 21 0.84 7.68 5.84
CA PRO A 21 0.22 7.28 4.58
C PRO A 21 -1.21 6.76 4.74
N HIS A 22 -1.77 6.74 5.94
CA HIS A 22 -3.14 6.31 6.17
C HIS A 22 -4.16 7.34 5.68
N ASP A 23 -5.27 6.83 5.20
CA ASP A 23 -6.48 7.58 4.90
C ASP A 23 -7.20 7.96 6.22
N CYS A 24 -6.63 8.93 6.91
CA CYS A 24 -7.07 9.39 8.21
C CYS A 24 -7.01 10.90 8.26
N PRO A 25 -8.05 11.60 8.75
CA PRO A 25 -8.10 13.06 8.79
C PRO A 25 -7.01 13.70 9.67
N SER A 26 -6.38 12.93 10.57
CA SER A 26 -5.28 13.43 11.40
C SER A 26 -4.02 13.76 10.61
N ALA A 27 -3.78 13.12 9.46
CA ALA A 27 -2.64 13.37 8.56
C ALA A 27 -1.31 13.61 9.31
N CYS A 28 -0.98 12.74 10.26
CA CYS A 28 0.13 12.94 11.21
C CYS A 28 1.47 13.16 10.51
N ALA A 29 2.19 14.19 10.93
CA ALA A 29 3.57 14.40 10.56
C ALA A 29 4.48 13.42 11.31
N LEU A 30 5.42 12.81 10.59
CA LEU A 30 6.28 11.74 11.09
C LEU A 30 7.77 12.11 11.00
N GLU A 31 8.55 11.47 11.83
CA GLU A 31 10.00 11.34 11.70
C GLU A 31 10.36 9.85 11.64
N VAL A 32 11.06 9.46 10.59
CA VAL A 32 11.44 8.07 10.35
C VAL A 32 12.94 7.92 10.47
N GLU A 33 13.41 6.97 11.26
CA GLU A 33 14.83 6.62 11.29
C GLU A 33 15.24 5.96 9.97
N LYS A 34 16.19 6.58 9.28
CA LYS A 34 16.89 5.98 8.15
C LYS A 34 18.15 5.31 8.67
N LEU A 35 18.17 3.97 8.65
CA LEU A 35 19.32 3.19 9.09
C LEU A 35 20.35 3.05 7.95
N ASP A 36 19.87 2.89 6.73
CA ASP A 36 20.66 2.87 5.50
C ASP A 36 19.79 3.26 4.29
N GLU A 37 20.28 3.02 3.07
CA GLU A 37 19.59 3.37 1.82
C GLU A 37 18.25 2.64 1.63
N ARG A 38 18.05 1.49 2.27
CA ARG A 38 16.91 0.59 2.05
C ARG A 38 16.21 0.18 3.34
N THR A 39 16.74 0.59 4.50
CA THR A 39 16.26 0.13 5.80
C THR A 39 15.79 1.31 6.64
N ILE A 40 14.55 1.26 7.05
CA ILE A 40 13.99 2.17 8.04
C ILE A 40 14.03 1.52 9.44
N GLY A 41 14.27 2.34 10.44
CA GLY A 41 14.14 1.99 11.84
C GLY A 41 12.82 2.46 12.42
N ARG A 42 12.85 2.97 13.63
CA ARG A 42 11.66 3.39 14.36
C ARG A 42 10.98 4.59 13.70
N VAL A 43 9.65 4.62 13.77
CA VAL A 43 8.81 5.74 13.34
C VAL A 43 8.34 6.52 14.57
N TYR A 44 8.42 7.84 14.49
CA TYR A 44 8.01 8.78 15.55
C TYR A 44 7.03 9.80 14.99
N GLY A 45 6.20 10.38 15.85
CA GLY A 45 5.49 11.60 15.51
C GLY A 45 6.44 12.80 15.54
N ALA A 46 6.31 13.70 14.57
CA ALA A 46 7.12 14.92 14.48
C ALA A 46 6.67 15.92 15.54
N LYS A 47 7.53 16.19 16.54
CA LYS A 47 7.20 17.08 17.65
C LYS A 47 7.13 18.55 17.26
N ASP A 48 7.79 18.94 16.19
CA ASP A 48 7.81 20.29 15.65
C ASP A 48 6.57 20.63 14.80
N ASN A 49 5.71 19.67 14.55
CA ASN A 49 4.42 19.91 13.88
C ASN A 49 3.38 20.41 14.88
N SER A 50 2.87 21.62 14.67
CA SER A 50 1.95 22.30 15.58
C SER A 50 0.57 21.64 15.67
N TYR A 51 0.15 20.91 14.63
CA TYR A 51 -1.14 20.23 14.57
C TYR A 51 -1.14 18.90 15.33
N THR A 52 -0.18 18.03 15.07
CA THR A 52 -0.15 16.69 15.67
C THR A 52 0.80 16.56 16.86
N SER A 53 1.69 17.53 17.06
CA SER A 53 2.56 17.69 18.25
C SER A 53 3.26 16.40 18.70
N GLY A 54 3.74 15.62 17.75
CA GLY A 54 4.43 14.35 18.03
C GLY A 54 3.49 13.17 18.30
N THR A 55 2.18 13.32 18.14
CA THR A 55 1.23 12.23 18.31
C THR A 55 1.42 11.18 17.21
N LEU A 56 1.38 9.91 17.59
CA LEU A 56 1.52 8.77 16.71
C LEU A 56 0.62 7.63 17.21
N CYS A 57 -0.18 7.06 16.33
CA CYS A 57 -0.99 5.89 16.68
C CYS A 57 -0.18 4.58 16.58
N ALA A 58 -0.64 3.55 17.29
CA ALA A 58 0.03 2.24 17.33
C ALA A 58 0.18 1.58 15.95
N LYS A 59 -0.74 1.84 15.02
CA LYS A 59 -0.67 1.28 13.65
C LYS A 59 0.60 1.71 12.92
N VAL A 60 0.94 3.00 13.04
CA VAL A 60 2.07 3.60 12.32
C VAL A 60 3.38 3.42 13.07
N GLY A 61 3.34 3.35 14.39
CA GLY A 61 4.53 3.10 15.22
C GLY A 61 5.30 1.84 14.84
N ASN A 62 4.59 0.81 14.35
CA ASN A 62 5.16 -0.48 13.96
C ASN A 62 5.40 -0.64 12.46
N TYR A 63 5.44 0.45 11.70
CA TYR A 63 5.62 0.37 10.24
C TYR A 63 6.93 -0.25 9.80
N ALA A 64 8.02 -0.08 10.55
CA ALA A 64 9.29 -0.71 10.23
C ALA A 64 9.17 -2.24 10.20
N GLU A 65 8.48 -2.82 11.19
CA GLU A 65 8.21 -4.26 11.23
C GLU A 65 7.41 -4.74 10.02
N ARG A 66 6.40 -3.97 9.62
CA ARG A 66 5.59 -4.27 8.44
C ARG A 66 6.40 -4.17 7.15
N VAL A 67 7.23 -3.13 7.01
CA VAL A 67 8.04 -2.90 5.81
C VAL A 67 9.10 -3.98 5.63
N HIS A 68 9.73 -4.40 6.74
CA HIS A 68 10.85 -5.36 6.73
C HIS A 68 10.44 -6.77 7.17
N HIS A 69 9.16 -7.06 7.25
CA HIS A 69 8.66 -8.38 7.62
C HIS A 69 9.13 -9.44 6.62
N SER A 70 9.63 -10.58 7.11
CA SER A 70 10.14 -11.66 6.27
C SER A 70 9.11 -12.27 5.32
N GLY A 71 7.83 -12.24 5.70
CA GLY A 71 6.72 -12.70 4.87
C GLY A 71 6.14 -11.61 3.94
N ARG A 72 6.82 -10.44 3.82
CA ARG A 72 6.34 -9.40 2.91
C ARG A 72 6.52 -9.83 1.46
N LEU A 73 5.43 -9.80 0.71
CA LEU A 73 5.46 -10.08 -0.73
C LEU A 73 6.21 -8.96 -1.47
N SER A 74 7.22 -9.32 -2.23
CA SER A 74 8.03 -8.41 -3.06
C SER A 74 7.80 -8.59 -4.55
N LYS A 75 7.09 -9.66 -4.93
CA LYS A 75 6.74 -10.00 -6.30
C LYS A 75 5.27 -10.38 -6.40
N PRO A 76 4.65 -10.28 -7.58
CA PRO A 76 3.34 -10.83 -7.82
C PRO A 76 3.29 -12.34 -7.57
N LEU A 77 2.15 -12.81 -7.11
CA LEU A 77 1.89 -14.23 -6.89
C LEU A 77 0.75 -14.69 -7.80
N ARG A 78 1.01 -15.71 -8.61
CA ARG A 78 -0.02 -16.40 -9.38
C ARG A 78 -0.47 -17.66 -8.67
N ARG A 79 -1.77 -17.83 -8.53
CA ARG A 79 -2.33 -19.05 -7.94
C ARG A 79 -2.32 -20.19 -8.95
N THR A 80 -1.69 -21.28 -8.58
CA THR A 80 -1.61 -22.52 -9.38
C THR A 80 -2.32 -23.71 -8.73
N GLY A 81 -2.58 -23.61 -7.43
CA GLY A 81 -3.26 -24.65 -6.66
C GLY A 81 -4.71 -24.33 -6.30
N SER A 82 -5.33 -25.26 -5.57
CA SER A 82 -6.71 -25.15 -5.12
C SER A 82 -6.93 -23.99 -4.13
N ARG A 83 -8.15 -23.47 -4.06
CA ARG A 83 -8.53 -22.49 -3.05
C ARG A 83 -8.50 -23.10 -1.66
N GLY A 84 -8.09 -22.31 -0.67
CA GLY A 84 -8.07 -22.73 0.75
C GLY A 84 -6.77 -23.41 1.19
N VAL A 85 -5.83 -23.70 0.29
CA VAL A 85 -4.55 -24.33 0.63
C VAL A 85 -3.54 -23.33 1.26
N GLY A 86 -3.76 -22.03 1.12
CA GLY A 86 -2.84 -21.00 1.61
C GLY A 86 -1.77 -20.63 0.60
N LEU A 87 -0.63 -20.12 1.09
CA LEU A 87 0.46 -19.62 0.23
C LEU A 87 1.11 -20.71 -0.64
N GLU A 88 1.03 -21.97 -0.25
CA GLU A 88 1.54 -23.10 -1.02
C GLU A 88 0.86 -23.26 -2.39
N ALA A 89 -0.34 -22.68 -2.54
CA ALA A 89 -1.06 -22.67 -3.80
C ALA A 89 -0.59 -21.57 -4.77
N PHE A 90 0.45 -20.81 -4.43
CA PHE A 90 0.93 -19.69 -5.23
C PHE A 90 2.39 -19.87 -5.64
N VAL A 91 2.71 -19.33 -6.81
CA VAL A 91 4.09 -19.22 -7.31
C VAL A 91 4.41 -17.75 -7.58
N GLU A 92 5.64 -17.37 -7.32
CA GLU A 92 6.13 -16.04 -7.69
C GLU A 92 6.27 -15.94 -9.21
N ILE A 93 5.82 -14.80 -9.77
CA ILE A 93 5.97 -14.46 -11.18
C ILE A 93 6.58 -13.08 -11.34
N GLY A 94 7.05 -12.73 -12.53
CA GLY A 94 7.53 -11.38 -12.86
C GLY A 94 6.39 -10.37 -12.96
N TRP A 95 6.71 -9.08 -12.82
CA TRP A 95 5.72 -8.01 -12.98
C TRP A 95 5.18 -7.92 -14.41
N GLU A 96 6.04 -8.08 -15.42
CA GLU A 96 5.62 -8.07 -16.84
C GLU A 96 4.65 -9.22 -17.10
N GLU A 97 5.00 -10.43 -16.67
CA GLU A 97 4.13 -11.61 -16.82
C GLU A 97 2.77 -11.40 -16.13
N ALA A 98 2.76 -10.81 -14.93
CA ALA A 98 1.52 -10.54 -14.20
C ALA A 98 0.64 -9.49 -14.90
N LEU A 99 1.24 -8.43 -15.43
CA LEU A 99 0.54 -7.36 -16.14
C LEU A 99 -0.02 -7.85 -17.48
N ASP A 100 0.76 -8.66 -18.21
CA ASP A 100 0.31 -9.25 -19.48
C ASP A 100 -0.88 -10.19 -19.25
N GLU A 101 -0.78 -11.10 -18.26
CA GLU A 101 -1.87 -12.02 -17.94
C GLU A 101 -3.18 -11.27 -17.55
N VAL A 102 -3.08 -10.22 -16.72
CA VAL A 102 -4.24 -9.41 -16.34
C VAL A 102 -4.80 -8.65 -17.55
N SER A 103 -3.93 -8.04 -18.35
CA SER A 103 -4.34 -7.28 -19.53
C SER A 103 -5.04 -8.15 -20.57
N ASP A 104 -4.49 -9.31 -20.87
CA ASP A 104 -5.07 -10.23 -21.85
C ASP A 104 -6.39 -10.79 -21.35
N ARG A 105 -6.50 -11.07 -20.05
CA ARG A 105 -7.77 -11.49 -19.46
C ARG A 105 -8.84 -10.40 -19.54
N PHE A 106 -8.47 -9.15 -19.32
CA PHE A 106 -9.40 -8.03 -19.48
C PHE A 106 -9.87 -7.87 -20.93
N LYS A 107 -8.98 -7.98 -21.91
CA LYS A 107 -9.33 -7.95 -23.33
C LYS A 107 -10.30 -9.08 -23.70
N GLU A 108 -9.96 -10.31 -23.32
CA GLU A 108 -10.81 -11.49 -23.58
C GLU A 108 -12.24 -11.31 -23.02
N LEU A 109 -12.34 -10.84 -21.76
CA LEU A 109 -13.64 -10.63 -21.12
C LEU A 109 -14.42 -9.47 -21.76
N SER A 110 -13.73 -8.39 -22.11
CA SER A 110 -14.34 -7.24 -22.80
C SER A 110 -14.88 -7.61 -24.19
N GLU A 111 -14.12 -8.38 -24.96
CA GLU A 111 -14.54 -8.88 -26.27
C GLU A 111 -15.75 -9.81 -26.17
N LYS A 112 -15.78 -10.66 -25.16
CA LYS A 112 -16.84 -11.65 -24.99
C LYS A 112 -18.14 -11.10 -24.39
N TYR A 113 -18.03 -10.19 -23.44
CA TYR A 113 -19.16 -9.76 -22.62
C TYR A 113 -19.41 -8.25 -22.58
N GLY A 114 -18.57 -7.46 -23.26
CA GLY A 114 -18.57 -5.99 -23.18
C GLY A 114 -17.66 -5.45 -22.08
N ASN A 115 -17.26 -4.20 -22.24
CA ASN A 115 -16.32 -3.54 -21.31
C ASN A 115 -16.88 -3.40 -19.88
N GLU A 116 -18.19 -3.26 -19.75
CA GLU A 116 -18.87 -3.12 -18.46
C GLU A 116 -18.74 -4.35 -17.56
N THR A 117 -18.31 -5.48 -18.12
CA THR A 117 -18.04 -6.69 -17.34
C THR A 117 -16.84 -6.52 -16.40
N ILE A 118 -15.94 -5.58 -16.70
CA ILE A 118 -14.81 -5.24 -15.86
C ILE A 118 -15.25 -4.16 -14.86
N TRP A 119 -15.22 -4.52 -13.60
CA TRP A 119 -15.60 -3.64 -12.50
C TRP A 119 -14.41 -3.37 -11.58
N PRO A 120 -13.60 -2.34 -11.84
CA PRO A 120 -12.49 -1.98 -10.99
C PRO A 120 -12.98 -1.58 -9.60
N HIS A 121 -12.50 -2.30 -8.59
CA HIS A 121 -12.82 -2.02 -7.20
C HIS A 121 -11.63 -1.35 -6.51
N PHE A 122 -11.88 -0.24 -5.85
CA PHE A 122 -10.93 0.43 -4.97
C PHE A 122 -11.66 0.94 -3.72
N TYR A 123 -10.95 1.04 -2.63
CA TYR A 123 -11.52 1.62 -1.41
C TYR A 123 -10.43 2.25 -0.53
N ALA A 124 -10.88 2.84 0.59
CA ALA A 124 -10.02 3.51 1.55
C ALA A 124 -8.86 2.63 2.05
N GLY A 125 -7.76 3.25 2.37
CA GLY A 125 -6.53 2.62 2.85
C GLY A 125 -5.35 3.55 2.66
N THR A 126 -4.21 3.01 2.31
CA THR A 126 -2.99 3.78 2.01
C THR A 126 -3.11 4.40 0.62
N MET A 127 -3.82 5.51 0.50
CA MET A 127 -4.11 6.15 -0.77
C MET A 127 -3.56 7.58 -0.85
N GLY A 128 -2.56 7.78 -1.69
CA GLY A 128 -2.23 9.10 -2.24
C GLY A 128 -3.17 9.45 -3.41
N LEU A 129 -3.17 10.69 -3.85
CA LEU A 129 -4.00 11.14 -4.97
C LEU A 129 -3.80 10.31 -6.24
N VAL A 130 -2.57 9.98 -6.57
CA VAL A 130 -2.25 9.17 -7.77
C VAL A 130 -2.80 7.74 -7.66
N GLN A 131 -2.68 7.11 -6.51
CA GLN A 131 -3.21 5.76 -6.28
C GLN A 131 -4.72 5.73 -6.32
N ARG A 132 -5.37 6.73 -5.73
CA ARG A 132 -6.82 6.86 -5.68
C ARG A 132 -7.43 7.04 -7.06
N ASP A 133 -6.86 7.92 -7.88
CA ASP A 133 -7.42 8.29 -9.16
C ASP A 133 -6.86 7.50 -10.34
N GLY A 134 -5.78 6.74 -10.14
CA GLY A 134 -5.16 5.93 -11.20
C GLY A 134 -6.10 4.92 -11.83
N ILE A 135 -6.93 4.27 -11.03
CA ILE A 135 -7.91 3.27 -11.50
C ILE A 135 -9.05 3.92 -12.31
N GLU A 136 -9.43 5.15 -11.98
CA GLU A 136 -10.45 5.89 -12.71
C GLU A 136 -9.99 6.23 -14.14
N ARG A 137 -8.71 6.54 -14.31
CA ARG A 137 -8.13 6.76 -15.63
C ARG A 137 -8.26 5.53 -16.52
N LEU A 138 -7.91 4.35 -16.00
CA LEU A 138 -8.08 3.08 -16.72
C LEU A 138 -9.55 2.85 -17.05
N ARG A 139 -10.43 3.01 -16.09
CA ARG A 139 -11.88 2.83 -16.25
C ARG A 139 -12.45 3.72 -17.35
N HIS A 140 -12.13 5.00 -17.35
CA HIS A 140 -12.61 5.95 -18.37
C HIS A 140 -12.08 5.62 -19.76
N THR A 141 -10.80 5.29 -19.88
CA THR A 141 -10.17 4.97 -21.16
C THR A 141 -10.76 3.70 -21.78
N MET A 142 -11.03 2.70 -20.96
CA MET A 142 -11.48 1.38 -21.41
C MET A 142 -13.00 1.20 -21.39
N GLY A 143 -13.75 2.15 -20.86
CA GLY A 143 -15.22 2.04 -20.75
C GLY A 143 -15.66 0.99 -19.72
N TYR A 144 -14.87 0.74 -18.68
CA TYR A 144 -15.20 -0.21 -17.61
C TYR A 144 -16.26 0.33 -16.65
N SER A 145 -16.96 -0.56 -15.96
CA SER A 145 -18.00 -0.20 -15.00
C SER A 145 -17.48 0.67 -13.85
N ARG A 146 -18.36 1.54 -13.35
CA ARG A 146 -18.05 2.39 -12.20
C ARG A 146 -18.45 1.72 -10.90
N GLN A 147 -17.54 1.75 -9.92
CA GLN A 147 -17.90 1.39 -8.56
C GLN A 147 -18.81 2.46 -7.94
N HIS A 148 -19.89 2.02 -7.31
CA HIS A 148 -20.69 2.86 -6.43
C HIS A 148 -20.17 2.70 -4.98
N SER A 149 -19.58 3.77 -4.44
CA SER A 149 -19.05 3.76 -3.06
C SER A 149 -20.19 3.86 -2.06
N THR A 150 -20.36 2.85 -1.21
CA THR A 150 -21.53 2.72 -0.34
C THR A 150 -21.20 2.47 1.13
N ILE A 151 -19.95 2.13 1.50
CA ILE A 151 -19.67 1.63 2.85
C ILE A 151 -19.50 2.76 3.86
N CYS A 152 -18.37 3.46 3.88
CA CYS A 152 -18.09 4.45 4.93
C CYS A 152 -18.65 5.83 4.62
N SER A 153 -18.57 6.27 3.37
CA SER A 153 -18.94 7.63 2.98
C SER A 153 -20.44 7.85 2.82
N ALA A 154 -21.19 6.81 2.43
CA ALA A 154 -22.64 6.95 2.24
C ALA A 154 -23.40 7.26 3.54
N ALA A 155 -23.03 6.60 4.64
CA ALA A 155 -23.64 6.89 5.95
C ALA A 155 -23.25 8.27 6.47
N SER A 156 -21.99 8.67 6.28
CA SER A 156 -21.53 10.02 6.66
C SER A 156 -22.21 11.09 5.83
N ASP A 157 -22.33 10.91 4.51
CA ASP A 157 -23.01 11.85 3.59
C ASP A 157 -24.50 12.00 3.93
N ALA A 158 -25.17 10.92 4.29
CA ALA A 158 -26.55 10.95 4.76
C ALA A 158 -26.68 11.76 6.07
N GLY A 159 -25.75 11.58 7.02
CA GLY A 159 -25.74 12.34 8.27
C GLY A 159 -25.45 13.83 8.11
N TRP A 160 -24.70 14.23 7.07
CA TRP A 160 -24.44 15.64 6.78
C TRP A 160 -25.61 16.35 6.09
N LYS A 161 -26.55 15.64 5.49
CA LYS A 161 -27.71 16.16 4.77
C LYS A 161 -28.96 16.34 5.64
N VAL A 162 -28.88 15.97 6.92
CA VAL A 162 -29.92 16.16 7.91
C VAL A 162 -29.67 17.46 8.68
#